data_920ecffaf3a11fef0665d1422bf21cbd
#
_entry.id   920ecffaf3a11fef0665d1422bf21cbd
#
_cell.length_a   1.000
_cell.length_b   1.000
_cell.length_c   1.000
_cell.angle_alpha   90.00
_cell.angle_beta   90.00
_cell.angle_gamma   90.00
#
_symmetry.space_group_name_H-M   'P 1'
#
loop_
_entity.id
_entity.type
_entity.pdbx_description
1 polymer ?
#
loop_
_entity_poly.entity_id
_entity_poly.type
_entity_poly.pdbx_seq_one_letter_code
_entity_poly.pdbx_strand_id
1 'polypeptide(L)'
;MKNRYITSITIILLMTLAMTGFAQGDFPEAPNPPKLVNDFTNTLSRTEVDQLERKLVAYNDSTSSQVTIVMIRSIGPYDISDYSFQLGDKWGIGQKDRDNGILILAAMEDRKVFIATGYGLEGAIPDILAKRIVDQLIVPNFRMGNYYEGLDKSTDMIFKLASGEYKADKVTSSGEHGGAIIFFLIMIIVFVIIPMIKNKNDNDNHMGGKGGNIDLFTTIMLANMLKGGSRGKFGDFSSGKGSFGGGGFGSGGFGGFGGGSFGGGGAGGSW
;
A
#
# COMPACT_ATOMS: atom_id res chain seq x y z
N MET A 1 59.65 7.30 -25.03
CA MET A 1 58.46 6.41 -25.03
C MET A 1 58.01 6.03 -23.62
N LYS A 2 58.90 5.71 -22.69
CA LYS A 2 58.56 5.28 -21.29
C LYS A 2 57.68 6.28 -20.52
N ASN A 3 57.92 7.58 -20.63
CA ASN A 3 57.15 8.61 -19.91
C ASN A 3 55.70 8.76 -20.43
N ARG A 4 55.42 8.46 -21.69
CA ARG A 4 54.06 8.53 -22.26
C ARG A 4 53.14 7.43 -21.72
N TYR A 5 53.72 6.25 -21.48
CA TYR A 5 52.95 5.13 -20.87
C TYR A 5 52.67 5.40 -19.37
N ILE A 6 53.61 6.00 -18.66
CA ILE A 6 53.42 6.37 -17.26
C ILE A 6 52.28 7.42 -17.10
N THR A 7 52.25 8.46 -17.96
CA THR A 7 51.17 9.45 -17.94
C THR A 7 49.83 8.85 -18.31
N SER A 8 49.79 7.92 -19.30
CA SER A 8 48.53 7.25 -19.66
C SER A 8 48.00 6.37 -18.53
N ILE A 9 48.87 5.63 -17.84
CA ILE A 9 48.49 4.78 -16.69
C ILE A 9 48.01 5.64 -15.52
N THR A 10 48.65 6.77 -15.24
CA THR A 10 48.18 7.68 -14.16
C THR A 10 46.85 8.31 -14.47
N ILE A 11 46.54 8.67 -15.72
CA ILE A 11 45.24 9.21 -16.14
C ILE A 11 44.14 8.13 -16.00
N ILE A 12 44.42 6.90 -16.43
CA ILE A 12 43.47 5.79 -16.29
C ILE A 12 43.20 5.48 -14.79
N LEU A 13 44.25 5.49 -13.98
CA LEU A 13 44.12 5.27 -12.53
C LEU A 13 43.31 6.40 -11.85
N LEU A 14 43.52 7.65 -12.29
CA LEU A 14 42.74 8.80 -11.79
C LEU A 14 41.29 8.73 -12.23
N MET A 15 41.03 8.27 -13.46
CA MET A 15 39.66 8.08 -13.98
C MET A 15 38.92 6.96 -13.26
N THR A 16 39.59 5.86 -12.92
CA THR A 16 38.96 4.77 -12.13
C THR A 16 38.68 5.18 -10.71
N LEU A 17 39.53 6.03 -10.09
CA LEU A 17 39.29 6.56 -8.75
C LEU A 17 38.10 7.52 -8.69
N ALA A 18 37.82 8.26 -9.78
CA ALA A 18 36.68 9.19 -9.85
C ALA A 18 35.33 8.48 -9.99
N MET A 19 35.30 7.20 -10.38
CA MET A 19 34.06 6.43 -10.55
C MET A 19 33.58 5.71 -9.27
N THR A 20 34.35 5.70 -8.19
CA THR A 20 33.96 5.00 -6.95
C THR A 20 33.09 5.83 -6.00
N GLY A 21 32.71 7.06 -6.40
CA GLY A 21 31.98 8.00 -5.53
C GLY A 21 30.45 7.97 -5.62
N PHE A 22 29.83 7.11 -6.45
CA PHE A 22 28.38 7.19 -6.72
C PHE A 22 27.56 5.98 -6.29
N ALA A 23 28.00 5.21 -5.32
CA ALA A 23 27.28 4.01 -4.90
C ALA A 23 26.97 3.96 -3.40
N GLN A 24 26.61 5.09 -2.79
CA GLN A 24 25.90 5.06 -1.51
C GLN A 24 24.51 5.58 -1.76
N GLY A 25 23.50 4.69 -1.69
CA GLY A 25 22.11 5.08 -1.64
C GLY A 25 21.95 6.01 -0.45
N ASP A 26 21.70 7.30 -0.72
CA ASP A 26 21.53 8.33 0.30
C ASP A 26 20.18 8.15 1.02
N PHE A 27 20.10 7.10 1.87
CA PHE A 27 19.04 7.06 2.86
C PHE A 27 19.28 8.16 3.87
N PRO A 28 18.29 8.99 4.19
CA PRO A 28 18.43 10.00 5.20
C PRO A 28 18.86 9.36 6.54
N GLU A 29 19.67 10.08 7.28
CA GLU A 29 20.01 9.67 8.64
C GLU A 29 18.80 9.84 9.55
N ALA A 30 18.68 8.94 10.53
CA ALA A 30 17.66 9.09 11.56
C ALA A 30 17.87 10.41 12.31
N PRO A 31 16.80 11.19 12.57
CA PRO A 31 16.95 12.48 13.23
C PRO A 31 17.48 12.33 14.66
N ASN A 32 18.24 13.29 15.09
CA ASN A 32 18.71 13.38 16.47
C ASN A 32 18.33 14.76 17.06
N PRO A 33 17.40 14.87 18.02
CA PRO A 33 16.70 13.76 18.70
C PRO A 33 15.75 12.98 17.78
N PRO A 34 15.45 11.70 18.10
CA PRO A 34 14.56 10.86 17.32
C PRO A 34 13.14 11.41 17.25
N LYS A 35 12.49 11.27 16.08
CA LYS A 35 11.11 11.70 15.85
C LYS A 35 10.36 10.65 15.02
N LEU A 36 9.06 10.56 15.23
CA LEU A 36 8.19 9.69 14.45
C LEU A 36 7.69 10.37 13.16
N VAL A 37 7.67 11.70 13.11
CA VAL A 37 7.32 12.45 11.88
C VAL A 37 8.52 13.20 11.34
N ASN A 38 8.95 12.83 10.15
CA ASN A 38 10.17 13.34 9.51
C ASN A 38 9.84 13.87 8.11
N ASP A 39 9.54 15.14 8.01
CA ASP A 39 9.27 15.82 6.73
C ASP A 39 10.54 16.56 6.25
N PHE A 40 11.30 15.93 5.37
CA PHE A 40 12.47 16.52 4.72
C PHE A 40 12.11 17.42 3.52
N THR A 41 10.83 17.54 3.21
CA THR A 41 10.34 18.30 2.06
C THR A 41 9.72 19.63 2.43
N ASN A 42 9.44 19.83 3.72
CA ASN A 42 8.67 20.96 4.25
C ASN A 42 7.27 21.07 3.59
N THR A 43 6.66 19.95 3.29
CA THR A 43 5.30 19.88 2.74
C THR A 43 4.25 20.16 3.79
N LEU A 44 4.49 19.71 5.02
CA LEU A 44 3.61 19.94 6.16
C LEU A 44 4.01 21.24 6.89
N SER A 45 3.02 21.93 7.42
CA SER A 45 3.28 23.01 8.37
C SER A 45 3.83 22.47 9.70
N ARG A 46 4.52 23.31 10.45
CA ARG A 46 5.03 22.92 11.79
C ARG A 46 3.92 22.43 12.72
N THR A 47 2.75 23.07 12.67
CA THR A 47 1.59 22.67 13.49
C THR A 47 1.10 21.28 13.13
N GLU A 48 1.06 20.94 11.85
CA GLU A 48 0.65 19.61 11.36
C GLU A 48 1.66 18.53 11.75
N VAL A 49 2.96 18.82 11.61
CA VAL A 49 4.02 17.92 12.09
C VAL A 49 3.89 17.67 13.58
N ASP A 50 3.71 18.72 14.39
CA ASP A 50 3.57 18.59 15.84
C ASP A 50 2.30 17.85 16.27
N GLN A 51 1.21 17.97 15.50
CA GLN A 51 -0.03 17.24 15.76
C GLN A 51 0.15 15.73 15.47
N LEU A 52 0.71 15.39 14.31
CA LEU A 52 1.00 13.99 13.97
C LEU A 52 2.01 13.39 14.96
N GLU A 53 3.10 14.10 15.28
CA GLU A 53 4.10 13.63 16.23
C GLU A 53 3.47 13.27 17.59
N ARG A 54 2.69 14.19 18.19
CA ARG A 54 2.00 13.90 19.45
C ARG A 54 1.07 12.69 19.36
N LYS A 55 0.35 12.55 18.25
CA LYS A 55 -0.53 11.42 18.01
C LYS A 55 0.23 10.10 17.94
N LEU A 56 1.34 10.06 17.20
CA LEU A 56 2.17 8.87 17.04
C LEU A 56 2.91 8.50 18.34
N VAL A 57 3.42 9.49 19.07
CA VAL A 57 4.04 9.28 20.39
C VAL A 57 3.03 8.70 21.37
N ALA A 58 1.82 9.28 21.47
CA ALA A 58 0.78 8.76 22.35
C ALA A 58 0.39 7.30 22.02
N TYR A 59 0.37 6.96 20.72
CA TYR A 59 0.13 5.58 20.28
C TYR A 59 1.29 4.66 20.67
N ASN A 60 2.53 5.05 20.44
CA ASN A 60 3.72 4.29 20.85
C ASN A 60 3.74 4.05 22.37
N ASP A 61 3.43 5.06 23.17
CA ASP A 61 3.43 4.97 24.64
C ASP A 61 2.36 3.99 25.15
N SER A 62 1.21 3.90 24.45
CA SER A 62 0.09 3.05 24.87
C SER A 62 0.21 1.61 24.39
N THR A 63 0.85 1.36 23.24
CA THR A 63 0.87 0.05 22.57
C THR A 63 2.25 -0.54 22.43
N SER A 64 3.29 0.27 22.59
CA SER A 64 4.69 -0.03 22.26
C SER A 64 4.94 -0.26 20.76
N SER A 65 3.95 -0.10 19.90
CA SER A 65 4.10 -0.17 18.44
C SER A 65 4.49 1.18 17.88
N GLN A 66 5.43 1.17 16.94
CA GLN A 66 5.97 2.42 16.36
C GLN A 66 5.44 2.64 14.96
N VAL A 67 4.74 3.74 14.75
CA VAL A 67 4.35 4.22 13.43
C VAL A 67 5.19 5.44 13.10
N THR A 68 5.91 5.40 12.01
CA THR A 68 6.82 6.48 11.58
C THR A 68 6.40 6.99 10.22
N ILE A 69 6.38 8.31 10.05
CA ILE A 69 6.11 8.97 8.78
C ILE A 69 7.41 9.60 8.30
N VAL A 70 7.78 9.31 7.06
CA VAL A 70 8.94 9.91 6.40
C VAL A 70 8.51 10.47 5.05
N MET A 71 8.74 11.76 4.85
CA MET A 71 8.49 12.45 3.59
C MET A 71 9.83 12.90 3.01
N ILE A 72 10.17 12.38 1.84
CA ILE A 72 11.42 12.69 1.12
C ILE A 72 11.11 13.25 -0.27
N ARG A 73 12.10 13.88 -0.89
CA ARG A 73 11.94 14.40 -2.25
C ARG A 73 11.75 13.29 -3.25
N SER A 74 12.72 12.41 -3.34
CA SER A 74 12.74 11.31 -4.32
C SER A 74 13.47 10.10 -3.76
N ILE A 75 13.09 8.92 -4.23
CA ILE A 75 13.79 7.64 -3.99
C ILE A 75 14.87 7.36 -5.04
N GLY A 76 15.03 8.25 -6.04
CA GLY A 76 15.98 8.06 -7.13
C GLY A 76 15.67 6.81 -7.96
N PRO A 77 16.68 5.95 -8.24
CA PRO A 77 16.51 4.77 -9.08
C PRO A 77 15.89 3.56 -8.37
N TYR A 78 15.58 3.68 -7.07
CA TYR A 78 15.10 2.56 -6.27
C TYR A 78 13.60 2.31 -6.45
N ASP A 79 13.18 1.06 -6.25
CA ASP A 79 11.78 0.77 -6.00
C ASP A 79 11.37 1.29 -4.62
N ILE A 80 10.13 1.79 -4.51
CA ILE A 80 9.68 2.41 -3.26
C ILE A 80 9.53 1.40 -2.12
N SER A 81 9.19 0.15 -2.43
CA SER A 81 9.10 -0.91 -1.42
C SER A 81 10.47 -1.23 -0.85
N ASP A 82 11.45 -1.48 -1.74
CA ASP A 82 12.83 -1.79 -1.34
C ASP A 82 13.46 -0.65 -0.54
N TYR A 83 13.23 0.59 -0.98
CA TYR A 83 13.69 1.78 -0.27
C TYR A 83 13.07 1.88 1.13
N SER A 84 11.76 1.61 1.24
CA SER A 84 11.04 1.68 2.51
C SER A 84 11.54 0.63 3.51
N PHE A 85 11.75 -0.60 3.06
CA PHE A 85 12.27 -1.67 3.93
C PHE A 85 13.69 -1.36 4.42
N GLN A 86 14.58 -0.98 3.49
CA GLN A 86 15.95 -0.62 3.86
C GLN A 86 16.02 0.60 4.79
N LEU A 87 15.17 1.61 4.59
CA LEU A 87 15.09 2.77 5.47
C LEU A 87 14.55 2.38 6.85
N GLY A 88 13.51 1.55 6.91
CA GLY A 88 12.93 1.04 8.14
C GLY A 88 13.93 0.25 8.97
N ASP A 89 14.68 -0.64 8.32
CA ASP A 89 15.75 -1.42 8.95
C ASP A 89 16.92 -0.54 9.40
N LYS A 90 17.36 0.40 8.54
CA LYS A 90 18.45 1.33 8.88
C LYS A 90 18.14 2.17 10.11
N TRP A 91 16.90 2.64 10.23
CA TRP A 91 16.46 3.41 11.39
C TRP A 91 16.09 2.54 12.58
N GLY A 92 15.84 1.23 12.35
CA GLY A 92 15.41 0.29 13.38
C GLY A 92 14.03 0.60 13.93
N ILE A 93 13.07 0.96 13.04
CA ILE A 93 11.71 1.32 13.43
C ILE A 93 10.99 0.11 14.02
N GLY A 94 10.43 0.25 15.20
CA GLY A 94 9.83 -0.86 15.96
C GLY A 94 10.77 -1.38 17.06
N GLN A 95 10.32 -2.40 17.78
CA GLN A 95 11.11 -3.04 18.84
C GLN A 95 11.75 -4.33 18.30
N LYS A 96 13.04 -4.54 18.60
CA LYS A 96 13.84 -5.67 18.13
C LYS A 96 13.20 -7.04 18.36
N ASP A 97 12.53 -7.22 19.50
CA ASP A 97 11.94 -8.51 19.86
C ASP A 97 10.50 -8.70 19.38
N ARG A 98 9.92 -7.67 18.80
CA ARG A 98 8.51 -7.63 18.39
C ARG A 98 8.31 -7.28 16.92
N ASP A 99 9.28 -6.66 16.28
CA ASP A 99 9.22 -6.16 14.89
C ASP A 99 7.91 -5.41 14.58
N ASN A 100 7.47 -4.60 15.56
CA ASN A 100 6.18 -3.92 15.58
C ASN A 100 6.26 -2.47 15.06
N GLY A 101 7.08 -2.29 14.04
CA GLY A 101 7.25 -1.03 13.33
C GLY A 101 6.36 -0.92 12.10
N ILE A 102 5.93 0.31 11.79
CA ILE A 102 5.28 0.67 10.54
C ILE A 102 5.94 1.93 10.02
N LEU A 103 6.31 1.92 8.75
CA LEU A 103 6.84 3.09 8.05
C LEU A 103 5.87 3.51 6.94
N ILE A 104 5.42 4.76 6.98
CA ILE A 104 4.73 5.42 5.87
C ILE A 104 5.76 6.30 5.18
N LEU A 105 6.24 5.88 4.02
CA LEU A 105 7.18 6.65 3.19
C LEU A 105 6.44 7.34 2.06
N ALA A 106 6.64 8.65 1.92
CA ALA A 106 6.14 9.44 0.80
C ALA A 106 7.29 10.10 0.03
N ALA A 107 7.44 9.75 -1.25
CA ALA A 107 8.40 10.36 -2.17
C ALA A 107 7.67 11.40 -3.04
N MET A 108 7.83 12.67 -2.68
CA MET A 108 6.96 13.75 -3.15
C MET A 108 7.12 14.08 -4.63
N GLU A 109 8.36 14.11 -5.14
CA GLU A 109 8.64 14.37 -6.55
C GLU A 109 8.27 13.17 -7.43
N ASP A 110 8.42 11.93 -6.90
CA ASP A 110 8.06 10.70 -7.59
C ASP A 110 6.55 10.42 -7.53
N ARG A 111 5.81 11.14 -6.67
CA ARG A 111 4.39 10.91 -6.38
C ARG A 111 4.10 9.47 -6.00
N LYS A 112 4.93 8.91 -5.15
CA LYS A 112 4.81 7.54 -4.68
C LYS A 112 4.72 7.50 -3.16
N VAL A 113 3.88 6.63 -2.65
CA VAL A 113 3.75 6.35 -1.22
C VAL A 113 3.79 4.85 -0.97
N PHE A 114 4.37 4.45 0.13
CA PHE A 114 4.42 3.06 0.56
C PHE A 114 4.20 2.96 2.08
N ILE A 115 3.43 1.97 2.49
CA ILE A 115 3.31 1.55 3.88
C ILE A 115 4.10 0.25 4.01
N ALA A 116 5.22 0.29 4.72
CA ALA A 116 5.98 -0.90 5.08
C ALA A 116 5.57 -1.37 6.48
N THR A 117 5.33 -2.66 6.63
CA THR A 117 4.89 -3.28 7.88
C THR A 117 5.99 -4.21 8.40
N GLY A 118 6.37 -4.05 9.66
CA GLY A 118 7.29 -4.98 10.32
C GLY A 118 6.63 -6.34 10.57
N TYR A 119 7.45 -7.39 10.68
CA TYR A 119 6.99 -8.78 10.82
C TYR A 119 5.91 -8.99 11.90
N GLY A 120 6.06 -8.31 13.04
CA GLY A 120 5.13 -8.44 14.17
C GLY A 120 3.74 -7.88 13.94
N LEU A 121 3.56 -7.05 12.91
CA LEU A 121 2.28 -6.43 12.57
C LEU A 121 1.66 -6.93 11.26
N GLU A 122 2.32 -7.82 10.51
CA GLU A 122 1.77 -8.39 9.27
C GLU A 122 0.44 -9.11 9.49
N GLY A 123 0.27 -9.75 10.64
CA GLY A 123 -1.00 -10.41 11.01
C GLY A 123 -2.15 -9.42 11.24
N ALA A 124 -1.86 -8.22 11.73
CA ALA A 124 -2.84 -7.17 11.97
C ALA A 124 -3.08 -6.28 10.74
N ILE A 125 -2.01 -6.01 9.99
CA ILE A 125 -2.02 -5.15 8.80
C ILE A 125 -1.36 -5.89 7.63
N PRO A 126 -2.02 -6.90 7.07
CA PRO A 126 -1.53 -7.56 5.87
C PRO A 126 -1.59 -6.62 4.67
N ASP A 127 -0.85 -6.95 3.61
CA ASP A 127 -0.68 -6.14 2.39
C ASP A 127 -2.01 -5.65 1.81
N ILE A 128 -3.04 -6.47 1.84
CA ILE A 128 -4.36 -6.11 1.31
C ILE A 128 -5.00 -4.96 2.10
N LEU A 129 -4.77 -4.87 3.42
CA LEU A 129 -5.25 -3.77 4.24
C LEU A 129 -4.36 -2.54 4.10
N ALA A 130 -3.04 -2.71 4.04
CA ALA A 130 -2.11 -1.63 3.73
C ALA A 130 -2.46 -1.00 2.36
N LYS A 131 -2.72 -1.82 1.33
CA LYS A 131 -3.15 -1.37 0.01
C LYS A 131 -4.46 -0.57 0.06
N ARG A 132 -5.42 -1.04 0.85
CA ARG A 132 -6.70 -0.33 1.02
C ARG A 132 -6.51 1.04 1.68
N ILE A 133 -5.66 1.13 2.71
CA ILE A 133 -5.31 2.42 3.35
C ILE A 133 -4.69 3.37 2.32
N VAL A 134 -3.72 2.90 1.56
CA VAL A 134 -3.06 3.69 0.52
C VAL A 134 -4.07 4.19 -0.51
N ASP A 135 -4.88 3.30 -1.07
CA ASP A 135 -5.78 3.63 -2.19
C ASP A 135 -6.98 4.48 -1.78
N GLN A 136 -7.47 4.32 -0.55
CA GLN A 136 -8.70 4.97 -0.10
C GLN A 136 -8.46 6.21 0.77
N LEU A 137 -7.34 6.27 1.49
CA LEU A 137 -7.08 7.35 2.43
C LEU A 137 -5.90 8.22 1.99
N ILE A 138 -4.78 7.65 1.56
CA ILE A 138 -3.60 8.45 1.25
C ILE A 138 -3.68 9.04 -0.16
N VAL A 139 -3.76 8.19 -1.17
CA VAL A 139 -3.69 8.61 -2.59
C VAL A 139 -4.76 9.65 -2.96
N PRO A 140 -6.04 9.50 -2.59
CA PRO A 140 -7.05 10.50 -2.94
C PRO A 140 -6.79 11.86 -2.30
N ASN A 141 -6.37 11.89 -1.02
CA ASN A 141 -6.04 13.12 -0.34
C ASN A 141 -4.77 13.78 -0.91
N PHE A 142 -3.75 13.00 -1.21
CA PHE A 142 -2.49 13.48 -1.79
C PHE A 142 -2.70 14.09 -3.19
N ARG A 143 -3.58 13.50 -4.01
CA ARG A 143 -3.99 14.09 -5.32
C ARG A 143 -4.61 15.48 -5.19
N MET A 144 -5.30 15.73 -4.09
CA MET A 144 -5.93 17.03 -3.79
C MET A 144 -4.96 17.99 -3.07
N GLY A 145 -3.73 17.56 -2.76
CA GLY A 145 -2.78 18.35 -1.98
C GLY A 145 -3.04 18.31 -0.47
N ASN A 146 -3.99 17.52 0.01
CA ASN A 146 -4.37 17.40 1.42
C ASN A 146 -3.46 16.37 2.13
N TYR A 147 -2.16 16.63 2.18
CA TYR A 147 -1.17 15.67 2.68
C TYR A 147 -1.38 15.32 4.16
N TYR A 148 -1.58 16.33 5.00
CA TYR A 148 -1.86 16.13 6.43
C TYR A 148 -3.07 15.23 6.65
N GLU A 149 -4.19 15.54 6.01
CA GLU A 149 -5.45 14.79 6.14
C GLU A 149 -5.28 13.31 5.74
N GLY A 150 -4.54 13.06 4.64
CA GLY A 150 -4.23 11.71 4.17
C GLY A 150 -3.42 10.92 5.19
N LEU A 151 -2.40 11.53 5.80
CA LEU A 151 -1.56 10.91 6.82
C LEU A 151 -2.32 10.72 8.13
N ASP A 152 -3.09 11.72 8.56
CA ASP A 152 -3.86 11.66 9.80
C ASP A 152 -4.89 10.53 9.77
N LYS A 153 -5.71 10.45 8.71
CA LYS A 153 -6.71 9.38 8.53
C LYS A 153 -6.07 8.00 8.39
N SER A 154 -4.93 7.91 7.69
CA SER A 154 -4.24 6.63 7.51
C SER A 154 -3.68 6.11 8.82
N THR A 155 -3.11 6.97 9.66
CA THR A 155 -2.62 6.58 10.99
C THR A 155 -3.75 6.16 11.92
N ASP A 156 -4.92 6.82 11.89
CA ASP A 156 -6.09 6.36 12.63
C ASP A 156 -6.56 4.96 12.23
N MET A 157 -6.54 4.67 10.92
CA MET A 157 -6.91 3.34 10.44
C MET A 157 -5.88 2.29 10.86
N ILE A 158 -4.59 2.61 10.76
CA ILE A 158 -3.50 1.76 11.22
C ILE A 158 -3.67 1.42 12.70
N PHE A 159 -3.97 2.40 13.54
CA PHE A 159 -4.19 2.19 14.98
C PHE A 159 -5.35 1.24 15.27
N LYS A 160 -6.49 1.41 14.58
CA LYS A 160 -7.66 0.53 14.71
C LYS A 160 -7.35 -0.91 14.30
N LEU A 161 -6.59 -1.08 13.22
CA LEU A 161 -6.19 -2.40 12.75
C LEU A 161 -5.23 -3.09 13.73
N ALA A 162 -4.20 -2.38 14.16
CA ALA A 162 -3.18 -2.92 15.05
C ALA A 162 -3.71 -3.21 16.46
N SER A 163 -4.74 -2.47 16.94
CA SER A 163 -5.41 -2.76 18.21
C SER A 163 -6.40 -3.93 18.14
N GLY A 164 -6.67 -4.46 16.96
CA GLY A 164 -7.68 -5.50 16.76
C GLY A 164 -9.13 -5.00 16.89
N GLU A 165 -9.34 -3.69 17.00
CA GLU A 165 -10.67 -3.08 17.08
C GLU A 165 -11.39 -3.06 15.73
N TYR A 166 -10.67 -3.20 14.65
CA TYR A 166 -11.24 -3.31 13.31
C TYR A 166 -11.74 -4.74 13.09
N LYS A 167 -13.00 -4.97 13.39
CA LYS A 167 -13.73 -6.09 12.80
C LYS A 167 -14.02 -5.68 11.37
N ALA A 168 -13.30 -6.27 10.41
CA ALA A 168 -13.69 -6.15 9.02
C ALA A 168 -15.16 -6.47 8.95
N ASP A 169 -15.99 -5.53 8.53
CA ASP A 169 -17.35 -5.84 8.13
C ASP A 169 -17.22 -7.05 7.22
N LYS A 170 -17.78 -8.18 7.66
CA LYS A 170 -17.92 -9.31 6.77
C LYS A 170 -18.52 -8.68 5.53
N VAL A 171 -17.77 -8.68 4.43
CA VAL A 171 -18.37 -8.49 3.13
C VAL A 171 -19.40 -9.62 3.12
N THR A 172 -20.61 -9.33 3.57
CA THR A 172 -21.76 -10.06 3.15
C THR A 172 -21.72 -9.83 1.65
N SER A 173 -20.95 -10.70 0.96
CA SER A 173 -21.36 -11.08 -0.35
C SER A 173 -22.79 -11.56 -0.10
N SER A 174 -23.72 -10.64 -0.26
CA SER A 174 -25.04 -10.98 -0.71
C SER A 174 -24.81 -11.58 -2.08
N GLY A 175 -24.14 -12.76 -2.05
CA GLY A 175 -24.18 -13.70 -3.10
C GLY A 175 -25.62 -14.09 -3.18
N GLU A 176 -26.34 -13.42 -4.02
CA GLU A 176 -27.36 -14.06 -4.82
C GLU A 176 -26.68 -15.15 -5.65
N HIS A 177 -26.06 -16.11 -4.99
CA HIS A 177 -25.65 -17.37 -5.61
C HIS A 177 -26.88 -18.19 -6.03
N GLY A 178 -28.07 -17.83 -5.56
CA GLY A 178 -29.33 -18.35 -6.06
C GLY A 178 -29.50 -18.04 -7.56
N GLY A 179 -29.21 -16.83 -8.00
CA GLY A 179 -29.32 -16.46 -9.42
C GLY A 179 -28.33 -17.19 -10.33
N ALA A 180 -27.09 -17.40 -9.89
CA ALA A 180 -26.09 -18.13 -10.65
C ALA A 180 -26.44 -19.63 -10.75
N ILE A 181 -26.90 -20.25 -9.68
CA ILE A 181 -27.33 -21.66 -9.69
C ILE A 181 -28.55 -21.84 -10.57
N ILE A 182 -29.53 -20.95 -10.49
CA ILE A 182 -30.73 -20.97 -11.35
C ILE A 182 -30.32 -20.74 -12.80
N PHE A 183 -29.42 -19.82 -13.11
CA PHE A 183 -28.91 -19.61 -14.45
C PHE A 183 -28.17 -20.85 -15.01
N PHE A 184 -27.34 -21.50 -14.21
CA PHE A 184 -26.68 -22.75 -14.57
C PHE A 184 -27.68 -23.87 -14.79
N LEU A 185 -28.73 -24.02 -13.98
CA LEU A 185 -29.79 -25.00 -14.15
C LEU A 185 -30.58 -24.73 -15.45
N ILE A 186 -30.93 -23.50 -15.74
CA ILE A 186 -31.60 -23.11 -17.00
C ILE A 186 -30.67 -23.39 -18.17
N MET A 187 -29.40 -23.12 -18.08
CA MET A 187 -28.44 -23.41 -19.14
C MET A 187 -28.30 -24.90 -19.42
N ILE A 188 -28.28 -25.74 -18.37
CA ILE A 188 -28.28 -27.18 -18.49
C ILE A 188 -29.59 -27.67 -19.15
N ILE A 189 -30.74 -27.16 -18.76
CA ILE A 189 -32.02 -27.49 -19.34
C ILE A 189 -32.06 -27.13 -20.82
N VAL A 190 -31.64 -25.93 -21.19
CA VAL A 190 -31.67 -25.43 -22.57
C VAL A 190 -30.66 -26.14 -23.47
N PHE A 191 -29.44 -26.38 -22.99
CA PHE A 191 -28.36 -26.91 -23.85
C PHE A 191 -28.18 -28.42 -23.78
N VAL A 192 -28.68 -29.08 -22.72
CA VAL A 192 -28.54 -30.54 -22.58
C VAL A 192 -29.90 -31.24 -22.69
N ILE A 193 -30.91 -30.83 -21.96
CA ILE A 193 -32.19 -31.53 -21.84
C ILE A 193 -33.05 -31.31 -23.10
N ILE A 194 -33.17 -30.06 -23.59
CA ILE A 194 -33.97 -29.78 -24.81
C ILE A 194 -33.41 -30.47 -26.04
N PRO A 195 -32.10 -30.49 -26.33
CA PRO A 195 -31.56 -31.27 -27.47
C PRO A 195 -31.74 -32.78 -27.32
N MET A 196 -31.62 -33.31 -26.07
CA MET A 196 -31.86 -34.76 -25.84
C MET A 196 -33.30 -35.18 -26.07
N ILE A 197 -34.28 -34.33 -25.76
CA ILE A 197 -35.70 -34.60 -26.01
C ILE A 197 -36.02 -34.45 -27.49
N LYS A 198 -35.35 -33.52 -28.20
CA LYS A 198 -35.58 -33.24 -29.62
C LYS A 198 -34.92 -34.25 -30.58
N ASN A 199 -33.99 -35.07 -30.04
CA ASN A 199 -33.25 -36.03 -30.85
C ASN A 199 -33.97 -37.39 -30.98
N LYS A 200 -35.30 -37.43 -30.84
CA LYS A 200 -36.09 -38.67 -30.95
C LYS A 200 -37.01 -38.71 -32.16
N ASN A 201 -36.88 -37.84 -33.14
CA ASN A 201 -37.48 -38.04 -34.46
C ASN A 201 -36.76 -37.23 -35.54
N ASP A 202 -36.42 -37.98 -36.59
CA ASP A 202 -36.26 -37.62 -37.99
C ASP A 202 -34.91 -37.18 -38.51
N ASN A 203 -34.47 -38.05 -39.41
CA ASN A 203 -33.49 -37.91 -40.46
C ASN A 203 -33.68 -36.64 -41.31
N ASP A 204 -32.53 -36.24 -41.87
CA ASP A 204 -32.32 -35.52 -43.13
C ASP A 204 -32.17 -33.99 -43.09
N ASN A 205 -31.02 -33.68 -43.56
CA ASN A 205 -30.58 -32.67 -44.53
C ASN A 205 -29.58 -31.61 -44.03
N HIS A 206 -28.46 -31.73 -44.72
CA HIS A 206 -27.41 -30.75 -44.86
C HIS A 206 -27.91 -29.32 -45.08
N MET A 207 -27.36 -28.35 -44.36
CA MET A 207 -26.95 -27.11 -45.01
C MET A 207 -25.93 -26.36 -44.13
N GLY A 208 -24.76 -26.09 -44.70
CA GLY A 208 -23.69 -25.34 -44.10
C GLY A 208 -24.08 -23.89 -43.80
N GLY A 209 -23.75 -23.45 -42.63
CA GLY A 209 -23.83 -22.05 -42.21
C GLY A 209 -22.62 -21.72 -41.39
N LYS A 210 -21.74 -20.95 -41.97
CA LYS A 210 -20.52 -20.36 -41.39
C LYS A 210 -20.95 -19.37 -40.28
N GLY A 211 -21.09 -19.87 -39.07
CA GLY A 211 -21.40 -19.07 -37.87
C GLY A 211 -20.12 -18.74 -37.13
N GLY A 212 -19.80 -17.45 -37.03
CA GLY A 212 -18.62 -16.95 -36.38
C GLY A 212 -18.53 -17.38 -34.92
N ASN A 213 -17.36 -17.82 -34.52
CA ASN A 213 -16.98 -18.06 -33.13
C ASN A 213 -17.14 -16.76 -32.37
N ILE A 214 -18.19 -16.64 -31.59
CA ILE A 214 -18.23 -15.62 -30.50
C ILE A 214 -17.26 -16.15 -29.47
N ASP A 215 -16.07 -15.53 -29.46
CA ASP A 215 -15.00 -15.85 -28.55
C ASP A 215 -15.52 -15.66 -27.11
N LEU A 216 -15.32 -16.68 -26.30
CA LEU A 216 -15.70 -16.70 -24.88
C LEU A 216 -15.17 -15.46 -24.13
N PHE A 217 -14.04 -14.93 -24.60
CA PHE A 217 -13.43 -13.69 -24.12
C PHE A 217 -14.31 -12.46 -24.40
N THR A 218 -14.93 -12.38 -25.57
CA THR A 218 -15.84 -11.28 -25.94
C THR A 218 -17.13 -11.32 -25.11
N THR A 219 -17.62 -12.51 -24.79
CA THR A 219 -18.81 -12.71 -23.95
C THR A 219 -18.55 -12.29 -22.51
N ILE A 220 -17.37 -12.61 -21.96
CA ILE A 220 -16.97 -12.20 -20.61
C ILE A 220 -16.74 -10.68 -20.54
N MET A 221 -16.16 -10.10 -21.58
CA MET A 221 -15.95 -8.65 -21.67
C MET A 221 -17.26 -7.87 -21.75
N LEU A 222 -18.23 -8.38 -22.51
CA LEU A 222 -19.56 -7.79 -22.63
C LEU A 222 -20.38 -7.91 -21.33
N ALA A 223 -20.27 -9.04 -20.64
CA ALA A 223 -20.90 -9.24 -19.32
C ALA A 223 -20.35 -8.30 -18.25
N ASN A 224 -19.03 -8.02 -18.27
CA ASN A 224 -18.42 -7.04 -17.39
C ASN A 224 -18.80 -5.59 -17.73
N MET A 225 -19.07 -5.31 -19.00
CA MET A 225 -19.49 -3.97 -19.45
C MET A 225 -20.96 -3.68 -19.09
N LEU A 226 -21.80 -4.70 -19.04
CA LEU A 226 -23.21 -4.59 -18.63
C LEU A 226 -23.40 -4.54 -17.10
N LYS A 227 -22.38 -4.90 -16.32
CA LYS A 227 -22.35 -4.74 -14.87
C LYS A 227 -21.89 -3.34 -14.50
N GLY A 228 -22.64 -2.34 -15.01
CA GLY A 228 -22.46 -0.94 -14.69
C GLY A 228 -22.59 -0.68 -13.20
N GLY A 229 -21.55 -0.14 -12.61
CA GLY A 229 -21.59 0.84 -11.54
C GLY A 229 -22.45 0.52 -10.32
N SER A 230 -22.00 -0.36 -9.44
CA SER A 230 -22.36 -0.23 -8.04
C SER A 230 -21.29 0.65 -7.38
N ARG A 231 -21.58 1.93 -7.26
CA ARG A 231 -20.91 2.83 -6.34
C ARG A 231 -21.10 2.26 -4.94
N GLY A 232 -20.08 1.60 -4.42
CA GLY A 232 -19.99 1.26 -3.00
C GLY A 232 -20.11 2.54 -2.19
N LYS A 233 -21.15 2.63 -1.41
CA LYS A 233 -21.39 3.70 -0.44
C LYS A 233 -20.39 3.52 0.70
N PHE A 234 -19.16 4.02 0.54
CA PHE A 234 -18.20 4.24 1.61
C PHE A 234 -18.38 5.67 2.15
N GLY A 235 -19.56 5.94 2.67
CA GLY A 235 -19.93 7.28 3.10
C GLY A 235 -20.06 7.47 4.61
N ASP A 236 -19.61 6.52 5.43
CA ASP A 236 -19.91 6.58 6.87
C ASP A 236 -18.68 6.53 7.79
N PHE A 237 -17.49 6.83 7.26
CA PHE A 237 -16.29 6.97 8.09
C PHE A 237 -15.98 8.40 8.55
N SER A 238 -16.85 9.38 8.25
CA SER A 238 -16.58 10.78 8.60
C SER A 238 -17.21 11.27 9.90
N SER A 239 -17.79 10.40 10.73
CA SER A 239 -18.30 10.80 12.05
C SER A 239 -17.73 9.99 13.20
N GLY A 240 -16.42 9.77 13.17
CA GLY A 240 -15.67 9.29 14.32
C GLY A 240 -15.46 10.42 15.33
N LYS A 241 -16.48 10.77 16.09
CA LYS A 241 -16.34 11.50 17.36
C LYS A 241 -15.70 10.58 18.40
N GLY A 242 -14.46 10.18 18.14
CA GLY A 242 -13.58 9.60 19.13
C GLY A 242 -13.00 10.73 19.96
N SER A 243 -13.71 11.15 20.98
CA SER A 243 -13.14 11.99 22.04
C SER A 243 -12.13 11.12 22.78
N PHE A 244 -10.86 11.21 22.43
CA PHE A 244 -9.79 10.84 23.34
C PHE A 244 -9.79 11.88 24.43
N GLY A 245 -10.29 11.47 25.59
CA GLY A 245 -10.37 12.30 26.79
C GLY A 245 -9.01 12.93 27.08
N GLY A 246 -9.01 14.25 27.26
CA GLY A 246 -7.84 15.02 27.63
C GLY A 246 -7.30 14.58 28.99
N GLY A 247 -6.40 13.60 28.98
CA GLY A 247 -5.42 13.39 30.02
C GLY A 247 -4.21 14.18 29.62
N GLY A 248 -3.82 15.18 30.41
CA GLY A 248 -2.59 15.94 30.21
C GLY A 248 -1.40 15.00 30.32
N PHE A 249 -0.90 14.53 29.21
CA PHE A 249 0.35 13.81 29.16
C PHE A 249 1.47 14.85 29.09
N GLY A 250 2.35 14.80 30.10
CA GLY A 250 3.57 15.57 30.12
C GLY A 250 4.34 15.39 28.83
N SER A 251 5.00 16.46 28.40
CA SER A 251 5.86 16.54 27.22
C SER A 251 7.05 15.56 27.33
N GLY A 252 6.77 14.26 27.20
CA GLY A 252 7.77 13.23 26.97
C GLY A 252 7.97 13.13 25.46
N GLY A 253 9.15 13.49 24.95
CA GLY A 253 9.52 13.26 23.58
C GLY A 253 9.64 11.76 23.28
N PHE A 254 9.56 11.38 21.98
CA PHE A 254 9.79 10.00 21.53
C PHE A 254 11.18 9.50 22.00
N GLY A 255 11.21 8.35 22.67
CA GLY A 255 12.40 7.80 23.30
C GLY A 255 13.42 7.18 22.35
N GLY A 256 13.07 7.00 21.06
CA GLY A 256 13.92 6.45 20.01
C GLY A 256 13.40 5.16 19.40
N PHE A 257 14.06 4.77 18.31
CA PHE A 257 13.76 3.52 17.60
C PHE A 257 14.37 2.32 18.34
N GLY A 258 13.69 1.20 18.34
CA GLY A 258 14.00 0.03 19.17
C GLY A 258 14.70 -1.11 18.42
N GLY A 259 15.05 -0.95 17.14
CA GLY A 259 15.78 -1.95 16.35
C GLY A 259 14.89 -3.05 15.76
N GLY A 260 13.64 -2.74 15.40
CA GLY A 260 12.75 -3.66 14.68
C GLY A 260 13.19 -3.89 13.23
N SER A 261 12.71 -4.98 12.63
CA SER A 261 13.03 -5.40 11.26
C SER A 261 11.77 -5.46 10.39
N PHE A 262 11.98 -5.26 9.07
CA PHE A 262 10.94 -5.28 8.05
C PHE A 262 11.14 -6.47 7.10
N GLY A 263 10.07 -7.21 6.82
CA GLY A 263 10.15 -8.47 6.10
C GLY A 263 9.59 -8.51 4.70
N GLY A 264 9.19 -7.38 4.19
CA GLY A 264 8.60 -7.30 2.85
C GLY A 264 7.08 -7.20 2.82
N GLY A 265 6.41 -7.12 3.97
CA GLY A 265 4.98 -6.82 4.06
C GLY A 265 4.69 -5.34 3.84
N GLY A 266 3.60 -5.03 3.12
CA GLY A 266 3.20 -3.65 2.87
C GLY A 266 2.55 -3.42 1.51
N ALA A 267 2.24 -2.17 1.22
CA ALA A 267 1.66 -1.80 -0.06
C ALA A 267 1.92 -0.36 -0.43
N GLY A 268 2.04 -0.10 -1.72
CA GLY A 268 2.26 1.22 -2.26
C GLY A 268 1.20 1.70 -3.24
N GLY A 269 1.28 2.98 -3.57
CA GLY A 269 0.47 3.64 -4.56
C GLY A 269 1.12 4.89 -5.11
N SER A 270 0.49 5.50 -6.12
CA SER A 270 0.92 6.75 -6.73
C SER A 270 -0.25 7.72 -6.89
N TRP A 271 0.05 9.02 -6.83
CA TRP A 271 -0.96 10.09 -6.94
C TRP A 271 -0.61 11.12 -8.00
#